data_ee5683b6cf79b3e3b70fbcb840b597d6
#
_entry.id   ee5683b6cf79b3e3b70fbcb840b597d6
#
_cell.length_a   1.000
_cell.length_b   1.000
_cell.length_c   1.000
_cell.angle_alpha   90.00
_cell.angle_beta   90.00
_cell.angle_gamma   90.00
#
_symmetry.space_group_name_H-M   'P 1'
#
loop_
_entity.id
_entity.type
_entity.pdbx_description
1 polymer ?
#
loop_
_entity_poly.entity_id
_entity_poly.type
_entity_poly.pdbx_seq_one_letter_code
_entity_poly.pdbx_strand_id
1 'polypeptide(L)'
;MQVREYPVAVIGGGPVGLAAAAHLTERNIPFLLFEAGASVGANLLEWKWVRVFSPWKYNLDSTMARLLDEEGWKRPQEDSLPTGEELVMEYLKPFSQLPRIKPYLHTGSRVISINRKGLDKTKTFGREEVPFVIRVEQQGELKTYEASAIIDATGTWQNPNPLGVGGVPAVGEGEHKSRIFYGIPHISGSHKMRYANKTVMVVGGGHSAINSLLELAALKQEYPDTQLHWVLITDRLDKVYGGKENDQLEARGALGQRIEQLVKRGSLYIHTPFHIDSISSANDKLSIGGEIQGRRHLVEGVDEIIANTGARPDVSLSREVRVAYHEALECVPEISELIDPNIHSCGTVRPHGERELRQPEKNYYVVGVKSYGRAPTFLMATGYEQVRSITAYLVGDLEAAARVELNLPETGVCSVRQVSTEAAVACCDTPAPAKNPDSPEIETNSCGPVGCSDNRENSINIKTEKTMNTVTSNDQKAAVCCGSAPVQVQKEEAPATASACCGGQPDTNEEACCRLDEEAKADGLSGCGCGTDEDIRHQQAAPVAALAEASAACCGTPAPATTKREAVEAVASSCC
;
A
#
# COMPACT_ATOMS: atom_id res chain seq x y z
N MET A 1 8.16 -22.40 15.62
CA MET A 1 7.76 -21.71 16.86
C MET A 1 6.25 -21.83 17.01
N GLN A 2 5.76 -22.25 18.16
CA GLN A 2 4.32 -22.40 18.35
C GLN A 2 3.69 -21.05 18.73
N VAL A 3 2.57 -20.68 18.06
CA VAL A 3 1.82 -19.45 18.34
C VAL A 3 1.37 -19.30 19.80
N ARG A 4 1.39 -20.39 20.57
CA ARG A 4 0.98 -20.41 21.99
C ARG A 4 2.04 -19.88 22.97
N GLU A 5 3.29 -19.75 22.56
CA GLU A 5 4.38 -19.26 23.44
C GLU A 5 4.38 -17.73 23.57
N TYR A 6 4.05 -17.03 22.47
CA TYR A 6 3.94 -15.57 22.42
C TYR A 6 2.60 -15.18 21.79
N PRO A 7 2.00 -14.04 22.19
CA PRO A 7 0.74 -13.58 21.59
C PRO A 7 0.93 -13.20 20.12
N VAL A 8 -0.20 -13.13 19.39
CA VAL A 8 -0.27 -12.46 18.09
C VAL A 8 -0.39 -10.96 18.31
N ALA A 9 0.40 -10.14 17.63
CA ALA A 9 0.24 -8.70 17.67
C ALA A 9 -0.57 -8.21 16.47
N VAL A 10 -1.67 -7.53 16.77
CA VAL A 10 -2.49 -6.81 15.80
C VAL A 10 -2.17 -5.33 15.91
N ILE A 11 -1.85 -4.69 14.79
CA ILE A 11 -1.45 -3.28 14.75
C ILE A 11 -2.50 -2.49 13.98
N GLY A 12 -3.18 -1.59 14.68
CA GLY A 12 -4.31 -0.80 14.19
C GLY A 12 -5.65 -1.28 14.75
N GLY A 13 -6.34 -0.43 15.51
CA GLY A 13 -7.65 -0.66 16.12
C GLY A 13 -8.82 -0.19 15.23
N GLY A 14 -8.66 -0.27 13.90
CA GLY A 14 -9.72 -0.06 12.93
C GLY A 14 -10.62 -1.29 12.76
N PRO A 15 -11.57 -1.26 11.81
CA PRO A 15 -12.52 -2.36 11.59
C PRO A 15 -11.83 -3.73 11.40
N VAL A 16 -10.82 -3.79 10.54
CA VAL A 16 -10.12 -5.05 10.22
C VAL A 16 -9.27 -5.56 11.38
N GLY A 17 -8.61 -4.65 12.12
CA GLY A 17 -7.84 -5.04 13.30
C GLY A 17 -8.71 -5.55 14.44
N LEU A 18 -9.88 -4.96 14.67
CA LEU A 18 -10.86 -5.45 15.65
C LEU A 18 -11.47 -6.79 15.21
N ALA A 19 -11.73 -6.98 13.91
CA ALA A 19 -12.15 -8.28 13.39
C ALA A 19 -11.06 -9.35 13.61
N ALA A 20 -9.78 -9.01 13.39
CA ALA A 20 -8.69 -9.93 13.72
C ALA A 20 -8.72 -10.33 15.21
N ALA A 21 -8.93 -9.37 16.12
CA ALA A 21 -9.06 -9.64 17.55
C ALA A 21 -10.26 -10.55 17.87
N ALA A 22 -11.40 -10.38 17.18
CA ALA A 22 -12.56 -11.24 17.31
C ALA A 22 -12.24 -12.69 16.92
N HIS A 23 -11.67 -12.89 15.75
CA HIS A 23 -11.32 -14.22 15.25
C HIS A 23 -10.20 -14.89 16.07
N LEU A 24 -9.26 -14.14 16.62
CA LEU A 24 -8.26 -14.64 17.56
C LEU A 24 -8.91 -15.07 18.88
N THR A 25 -9.86 -14.27 19.39
CA THR A 25 -10.64 -14.60 20.62
C THR A 25 -11.43 -15.88 20.45
N GLU A 26 -12.13 -16.04 19.34
CA GLU A 26 -12.93 -17.24 19.05
C GLU A 26 -12.07 -18.52 19.01
N ARG A 27 -10.85 -18.41 18.49
CA ARG A 27 -9.89 -19.51 18.41
C ARG A 27 -9.02 -19.69 19.65
N ASN A 28 -9.27 -18.92 20.72
CA ASN A 28 -8.51 -18.91 21.96
C ASN A 28 -6.99 -18.69 21.74
N ILE A 29 -6.64 -17.78 20.82
CA ILE A 29 -5.26 -17.36 20.55
C ILE A 29 -4.98 -16.10 21.38
N PRO A 30 -3.94 -16.10 22.24
CA PRO A 30 -3.51 -14.87 22.93
C PRO A 30 -3.09 -13.79 21.92
N PHE A 31 -3.52 -12.56 22.16
CA PHE A 31 -3.16 -11.44 21.29
C PHE A 31 -2.93 -10.15 22.07
N LEU A 32 -2.28 -9.19 21.40
CA LEU A 32 -2.17 -7.78 21.80
C LEU A 32 -2.66 -6.94 20.63
N LEU A 33 -3.51 -5.95 20.89
CA LEU A 33 -4.01 -5.03 19.88
C LEU A 33 -3.53 -3.61 20.20
N PHE A 34 -2.72 -3.03 19.30
CA PHE A 34 -2.17 -1.69 19.45
C PHE A 34 -2.91 -0.70 18.52
N GLU A 35 -3.44 0.38 19.11
CA GLU A 35 -4.07 1.49 18.40
C GLU A 35 -3.33 2.80 18.73
N ALA A 36 -2.85 3.49 17.69
CA ALA A 36 -2.11 4.74 17.87
C ALA A 36 -3.00 5.89 18.36
N GLY A 37 -4.27 5.90 17.98
CA GLY A 37 -5.25 6.89 18.41
C GLY A 37 -5.70 6.70 19.85
N ALA A 38 -6.33 7.72 20.42
CA ALA A 38 -6.89 7.68 21.78
C ALA A 38 -8.09 6.72 21.92
N SER A 39 -8.69 6.30 20.78
CA SER A 39 -9.81 5.36 20.73
C SER A 39 -9.71 4.48 19.47
N VAL A 40 -10.41 3.35 19.49
CA VAL A 40 -10.57 2.53 18.28
C VAL A 40 -11.24 3.32 17.16
N GLY A 41 -10.90 2.98 15.92
CA GLY A 41 -11.45 3.64 14.75
C GLY A 41 -11.01 5.10 14.59
N ALA A 42 -9.86 5.51 15.15
CA ALA A 42 -9.40 6.90 15.14
C ALA A 42 -9.39 7.51 13.72
N ASN A 43 -8.94 6.79 12.70
CA ASN A 43 -8.95 7.26 11.32
C ASN A 43 -10.38 7.47 10.77
N LEU A 44 -11.37 6.67 11.20
CA LEU A 44 -12.77 6.86 10.82
C LEU A 44 -13.36 8.12 11.44
N LEU A 45 -12.93 8.44 12.66
CA LEU A 45 -13.38 9.65 13.36
C LEU A 45 -12.88 10.95 12.72
N GLU A 46 -11.79 10.90 11.91
CA GLU A 46 -11.31 12.07 11.16
C GLU A 46 -12.26 12.48 10.00
N TRP A 47 -13.10 11.55 9.55
CA TRP A 47 -14.16 11.79 8.56
C TRP A 47 -15.54 11.28 9.03
N LYS A 48 -15.79 11.37 10.31
CA LYS A 48 -16.94 10.81 11.02
C LYS A 48 -18.31 11.23 10.48
N TRP A 49 -18.42 12.40 9.83
CA TRP A 49 -19.64 12.96 9.23
C TRP A 49 -19.96 12.35 7.86
N VAL A 50 -19.02 11.65 7.24
CA VAL A 50 -19.21 11.08 5.91
C VAL A 50 -20.04 9.80 6.01
N ARG A 51 -21.13 9.75 5.24
CA ARG A 51 -21.93 8.55 5.08
C ARG A 51 -21.27 7.64 4.05
N VAL A 52 -20.99 6.39 4.45
CA VAL A 52 -20.45 5.40 3.52
C VAL A 52 -21.52 4.91 2.56
N PHE A 53 -21.13 4.43 1.41
CA PHE A 53 -22.05 3.95 0.37
C PHE A 53 -22.39 2.45 0.48
N SER A 54 -21.76 1.73 1.43
CA SER A 54 -22.06 0.34 1.74
C SER A 54 -23.00 0.26 2.95
N PRO A 55 -24.13 -0.45 2.87
CA PRO A 55 -25.02 -0.65 4.00
C PRO A 55 -24.37 -1.47 5.12
N TRP A 56 -24.94 -1.41 6.33
CA TRP A 56 -24.42 -2.07 7.52
C TRP A 56 -24.08 -3.55 7.30
N LYS A 57 -24.94 -4.30 6.57
CA LYS A 57 -24.71 -5.73 6.29
C LYS A 57 -23.36 -6.05 5.65
N TYR A 58 -22.72 -5.10 4.95
CA TYR A 58 -21.39 -5.25 4.37
C TYR A 58 -20.27 -4.62 5.22
N ASN A 59 -20.64 -3.97 6.33
CA ASN A 59 -19.69 -3.32 7.23
C ASN A 59 -19.52 -4.07 8.57
N LEU A 60 -20.30 -5.13 8.79
CA LEU A 60 -20.23 -5.98 9.97
C LEU A 60 -19.43 -7.25 9.69
N ASP A 61 -18.48 -7.58 10.56
CA ASP A 61 -17.86 -8.89 10.64
C ASP A 61 -18.77 -9.85 11.42
N SER A 62 -18.96 -11.06 10.92
CA SER A 62 -19.89 -12.03 11.50
C SER A 62 -19.51 -12.46 12.92
N THR A 63 -18.21 -12.65 13.17
CA THR A 63 -17.69 -13.04 14.48
C THR A 63 -17.79 -11.90 15.49
N MET A 64 -17.43 -10.66 15.08
CA MET A 64 -17.63 -9.49 15.94
C MET A 64 -19.11 -9.31 16.30
N ALA A 65 -20.00 -9.39 15.31
CA ALA A 65 -21.44 -9.24 15.53
C ALA A 65 -21.98 -10.31 16.49
N ARG A 66 -21.58 -11.57 16.32
CA ARG A 66 -21.97 -12.66 17.21
C ARG A 66 -21.49 -12.45 18.66
N LEU A 67 -20.22 -12.03 18.84
CA LEU A 67 -19.69 -11.75 20.18
C LEU A 67 -20.40 -10.56 20.85
N LEU A 68 -20.84 -9.58 20.08
CA LEU A 68 -21.65 -8.47 20.57
C LEU A 68 -23.06 -8.90 20.93
N ASP A 69 -23.69 -9.77 20.13
CA ASP A 69 -25.03 -10.30 20.39
C ASP A 69 -25.08 -11.12 21.71
N GLU A 70 -23.99 -11.85 22.03
CA GLU A 70 -23.84 -12.58 23.30
C GLU A 70 -23.97 -11.65 24.52
N GLU A 71 -23.61 -10.36 24.36
CA GLU A 71 -23.67 -9.31 25.39
C GLU A 71 -24.90 -8.40 25.22
N GLY A 72 -25.86 -8.79 24.39
CA GLY A 72 -27.13 -8.09 24.22
C GLY A 72 -27.04 -6.83 23.34
N TRP A 73 -26.07 -6.74 22.46
CA TRP A 73 -25.93 -5.63 21.51
C TRP A 73 -27.13 -5.52 20.57
N LYS A 74 -27.60 -4.29 20.37
CA LYS A 74 -28.66 -4.01 19.41
C LYS A 74 -28.05 -3.78 18.03
N ARG A 75 -28.27 -4.73 17.10
CA ARG A 75 -27.83 -4.60 15.72
C ARG A 75 -28.46 -3.38 15.06
N PRO A 76 -27.70 -2.59 14.30
CA PRO A 76 -28.25 -1.56 13.44
C PRO A 76 -29.09 -2.17 12.31
N GLN A 77 -29.90 -1.35 11.65
CA GLN A 77 -30.70 -1.79 10.51
C GLN A 77 -29.78 -2.14 9.34
N GLU A 78 -29.85 -3.38 8.84
CA GLU A 78 -28.89 -3.97 7.89
C GLU A 78 -28.75 -3.19 6.57
N ASP A 79 -29.85 -2.66 6.05
CA ASP A 79 -29.87 -1.92 4.76
C ASP A 79 -29.61 -0.41 4.91
N SER A 80 -29.52 0.11 6.13
CA SER A 80 -29.17 1.52 6.34
C SER A 80 -27.69 1.78 6.12
N LEU A 81 -27.37 3.00 5.72
CA LEU A 81 -26.01 3.44 5.42
C LEU A 81 -25.41 4.15 6.63
N PRO A 82 -24.35 3.62 7.25
CA PRO A 82 -23.73 4.30 8.38
C PRO A 82 -22.86 5.49 7.97
N THR A 83 -22.69 6.42 8.89
CA THR A 83 -21.59 7.40 8.87
C THR A 83 -20.33 6.80 9.51
N GLY A 84 -19.18 7.45 9.32
CA GLY A 84 -17.97 7.08 10.03
C GLY A 84 -18.13 7.11 11.55
N GLU A 85 -18.92 8.07 12.09
CA GLU A 85 -19.22 8.16 13.52
C GLU A 85 -20.08 6.98 14.00
N GLU A 86 -21.16 6.66 13.27
CA GLU A 86 -22.03 5.51 13.58
C GLU A 86 -21.25 4.20 13.55
N LEU A 87 -20.36 3.97 12.56
CA LEU A 87 -19.47 2.80 12.53
C LEU A 87 -18.65 2.68 13.82
N VAL A 88 -18.07 3.78 14.28
CA VAL A 88 -17.25 3.74 15.49
C VAL A 88 -18.11 3.62 16.75
N MET A 89 -19.14 4.45 16.90
CA MET A 89 -19.88 4.57 18.16
C MET A 89 -20.86 3.42 18.38
N GLU A 90 -21.46 2.88 17.33
CA GLU A 90 -22.48 1.83 17.44
C GLU A 90 -21.91 0.42 17.29
N TYR A 91 -20.70 0.27 16.73
CA TYR A 91 -20.13 -1.05 16.43
C TYR A 91 -18.72 -1.23 17.01
N LEU A 92 -17.72 -0.46 16.54
CA LEU A 92 -16.33 -0.72 16.92
C LEU A 92 -16.05 -0.46 18.39
N LYS A 93 -16.60 0.63 18.94
CA LYS A 93 -16.42 1.00 20.35
C LYS A 93 -17.12 0.03 21.28
N PRO A 94 -18.40 -0.36 21.10
CA PRO A 94 -19.02 -1.42 21.88
C PRO A 94 -18.21 -2.72 21.86
N PHE A 95 -17.74 -3.16 20.68
CA PHE A 95 -16.91 -4.36 20.56
C PHE A 95 -15.60 -4.24 21.37
N SER A 96 -14.94 -3.11 21.31
CA SER A 96 -13.69 -2.86 22.04
C SER A 96 -13.83 -2.90 23.57
N GLN A 97 -15.04 -2.76 24.08
CA GLN A 97 -15.34 -2.78 25.53
C GLN A 97 -15.69 -4.17 26.05
N LEU A 98 -15.86 -5.16 25.17
CA LEU A 98 -16.14 -6.54 25.58
C LEU A 98 -15.08 -7.06 26.56
N PRO A 99 -15.45 -7.80 27.62
CA PRO A 99 -14.51 -8.34 28.62
C PRO A 99 -13.39 -9.21 27.99
N ARG A 100 -13.70 -9.86 26.87
CA ARG A 100 -12.76 -10.72 26.13
C ARG A 100 -11.79 -9.94 25.22
N ILE A 101 -12.01 -8.64 25.01
CA ILE A 101 -11.22 -7.79 24.08
C ILE A 101 -10.47 -6.69 24.86
N LYS A 102 -11.19 -5.95 25.71
CA LYS A 102 -10.68 -4.78 26.43
C LYS A 102 -9.32 -4.95 27.12
N PRO A 103 -9.03 -6.09 27.80
CA PRO A 103 -7.75 -6.27 28.49
C PRO A 103 -6.53 -6.32 27.56
N TYR A 104 -6.74 -6.64 26.28
CA TYR A 104 -5.68 -6.82 25.28
C TYR A 104 -5.55 -5.63 24.32
N LEU A 105 -6.43 -4.62 24.46
CA LEU A 105 -6.44 -3.41 23.66
C LEU A 105 -5.61 -2.31 24.32
N HIS A 106 -4.61 -1.81 23.60
CA HIS A 106 -3.74 -0.72 23.99
C HIS A 106 -4.00 0.48 23.07
N THR A 107 -4.80 1.46 23.51
CA THR A 107 -5.01 2.74 22.83
C THR A 107 -3.90 3.74 23.19
N GLY A 108 -3.71 4.81 22.39
CA GLY A 108 -2.61 5.76 22.57
C GLY A 108 -1.23 5.08 22.48
N SER A 109 -1.14 4.01 21.65
CA SER A 109 -0.03 3.09 21.59
C SER A 109 0.46 2.96 20.15
N ARG A 110 1.37 3.85 19.78
CA ARG A 110 1.93 3.91 18.42
C ARG A 110 3.08 2.92 18.26
N VAL A 111 2.89 1.92 17.42
CA VAL A 111 3.99 1.04 17.00
C VAL A 111 4.94 1.82 16.11
N ILE A 112 6.23 1.82 16.42
CA ILE A 112 7.25 2.57 15.69
C ILE A 112 8.26 1.69 14.96
N SER A 113 8.44 0.43 15.37
CA SER A 113 9.28 -0.52 14.65
C SER A 113 8.96 -1.96 14.98
N ILE A 114 9.23 -2.84 14.02
CA ILE A 114 9.06 -4.29 14.12
C ILE A 114 10.33 -4.94 13.55
N ASN A 115 10.86 -5.92 14.27
CA ASN A 115 12.00 -6.73 13.81
C ASN A 115 11.95 -8.13 14.42
N ARG A 116 12.79 -9.05 13.98
CA ARG A 116 13.02 -10.34 14.66
C ARG A 116 13.99 -10.15 15.83
N LYS A 117 13.73 -10.85 16.94
CA LYS A 117 14.56 -10.75 18.16
C LYS A 117 16.02 -11.07 17.88
N GLY A 118 16.89 -10.08 18.08
CA GLY A 118 18.34 -10.23 17.89
C GLY A 118 18.83 -10.32 16.45
N LEU A 119 17.93 -10.21 15.45
CA LEU A 119 18.27 -10.37 14.03
C LEU A 119 17.87 -9.14 13.22
N ASP A 120 18.79 -8.59 12.47
CA ASP A 120 18.48 -7.62 11.41
C ASP A 120 17.88 -8.33 10.18
N LYS A 121 17.44 -7.54 9.20
CA LYS A 121 16.77 -8.02 7.98
C LYS A 121 17.63 -8.96 7.14
N THR A 122 18.96 -8.86 7.20
CA THR A 122 19.90 -9.63 6.37
C THR A 122 20.13 -11.06 6.90
N LYS A 123 19.91 -11.29 8.20
CA LYS A 123 20.16 -12.58 8.85
C LYS A 123 19.02 -13.57 8.59
N THR A 124 19.35 -14.73 8.00
CA THR A 124 18.36 -15.78 7.65
C THR A 124 18.32 -16.91 8.66
N PHE A 125 19.48 -17.38 9.10
CA PHE A 125 19.57 -18.53 10.01
C PHE A 125 18.88 -18.24 11.36
N GLY A 126 18.05 -19.16 11.83
CA GLY A 126 17.29 -19.03 13.07
C GLY A 126 16.17 -17.99 13.08
N ARG A 127 15.91 -17.31 11.93
CA ARG A 127 14.97 -16.20 11.85
C ARG A 127 13.53 -16.59 12.20
N GLU A 128 13.10 -17.78 11.79
CA GLU A 128 11.75 -18.28 12.06
C GLU A 128 11.60 -18.84 13.49
N GLU A 129 12.69 -19.04 14.19
CA GLU A 129 12.72 -19.62 15.55
C GLU A 129 12.57 -18.55 16.64
N VAL A 130 12.82 -17.28 16.31
CA VAL A 130 12.75 -16.18 17.27
C VAL A 130 11.46 -15.36 17.10
N PRO A 131 10.92 -14.76 18.19
CA PRO A 131 9.74 -13.92 18.14
C PRO A 131 10.01 -12.62 17.39
N PHE A 132 8.94 -11.96 16.96
CA PHE A 132 8.98 -10.55 16.62
C PHE A 132 9.15 -9.71 17.88
N VAL A 133 9.90 -8.63 17.74
CA VAL A 133 10.04 -7.56 18.74
C VAL A 133 9.35 -6.32 18.19
N ILE A 134 8.44 -5.76 18.99
CA ILE A 134 7.63 -4.61 18.63
C ILE A 134 7.95 -3.48 19.60
N ARG A 135 8.38 -2.33 19.09
CA ARG A 135 8.58 -1.13 19.90
C ARG A 135 7.38 -0.22 19.77
N VAL A 136 6.82 0.16 20.89
CA VAL A 136 5.57 0.91 21.00
C VAL A 136 5.80 2.14 21.84
N GLU A 137 5.46 3.30 21.31
CA GLU A 137 5.41 4.55 22.04
C GLU A 137 4.05 4.67 22.74
N GLN A 138 4.08 4.76 24.06
CA GLN A 138 2.91 4.91 24.93
C GLN A 138 3.16 6.04 25.93
N GLN A 139 2.35 7.09 25.90
CA GLN A 139 2.46 8.24 26.82
C GLN A 139 3.87 8.86 26.86
N GLY A 140 4.59 8.87 25.75
CA GLY A 140 5.96 9.37 25.64
C GLY A 140 7.04 8.37 26.10
N GLU A 141 6.67 7.18 26.55
CA GLU A 141 7.59 6.10 26.90
C GLU A 141 7.67 5.06 25.78
N LEU A 142 8.88 4.51 25.57
CA LEU A 142 9.11 3.43 24.63
C LEU A 142 9.04 2.08 25.34
N LYS A 143 8.02 1.27 24.99
CA LYS A 143 7.82 -0.08 25.51
C LYS A 143 8.15 -1.12 24.45
N THR A 144 8.56 -2.30 24.88
CA THR A 144 8.91 -3.42 24.01
C THR A 144 8.02 -4.61 24.30
N TYR A 145 7.47 -5.21 23.24
CA TYR A 145 6.63 -6.42 23.31
C TYR A 145 7.18 -7.49 22.38
N GLU A 146 6.89 -8.74 22.68
CA GLU A 146 7.24 -9.88 21.84
C GLU A 146 5.98 -10.56 21.30
N ALA A 147 6.03 -11.02 20.04
CA ALA A 147 4.90 -11.67 19.38
C ALA A 147 5.36 -12.84 18.49
N SER A 148 4.48 -13.84 18.35
CA SER A 148 4.69 -14.99 17.45
C SER A 148 4.31 -14.69 16.00
N ALA A 149 3.36 -13.77 15.82
CA ALA A 149 2.88 -13.31 14.50
C ALA A 149 2.48 -11.84 14.56
N ILE A 150 2.49 -11.19 13.41
CA ILE A 150 2.06 -9.79 13.22
C ILE A 150 0.93 -9.75 12.20
N ILE A 151 -0.14 -9.03 12.55
CA ILE A 151 -1.22 -8.65 11.64
C ILE A 151 -1.21 -7.11 11.54
N ASP A 152 -0.66 -6.59 10.45
CA ASP A 152 -0.57 -5.15 10.18
C ASP A 152 -1.86 -4.67 9.50
N ALA A 153 -2.76 -4.09 10.30
CA ALA A 153 -4.05 -3.50 9.92
C ALA A 153 -4.03 -1.97 10.04
N THR A 154 -2.87 -1.31 9.88
CA THR A 154 -2.70 0.14 10.11
C THR A 154 -3.39 1.03 9.08
N GLY A 155 -3.81 0.47 7.93
CA GLY A 155 -4.47 1.21 6.87
C GLY A 155 -3.54 2.15 6.10
N THR A 156 -4.15 3.13 5.41
CA THR A 156 -3.44 4.07 4.54
C THR A 156 -3.77 5.53 4.82
N TRP A 157 -4.78 5.82 5.63
CA TRP A 157 -5.38 7.15 5.81
C TRP A 157 -4.37 8.24 6.19
N GLN A 158 -3.42 7.93 7.07
CA GLN A 158 -2.42 8.90 7.56
C GLN A 158 -1.30 9.21 6.57
N ASN A 159 -1.29 8.57 5.39
CA ASN A 159 -0.29 8.78 4.36
C ASN A 159 -0.95 9.15 3.01
N PRO A 160 -1.54 10.36 2.90
CA PRO A 160 -2.20 10.82 1.69
C PRO A 160 -1.21 11.00 0.53
N ASN A 161 -1.71 10.78 -0.70
CA ASN A 161 -0.94 11.13 -1.89
C ASN A 161 -0.85 12.66 -2.03
N PRO A 162 0.30 13.17 -2.47
CA PRO A 162 0.46 14.60 -2.74
C PRO A 162 -0.39 15.07 -3.93
N LEU A 163 -0.46 16.39 -4.12
CA LEU A 163 -1.20 17.03 -5.20
C LEU A 163 -0.47 16.95 -6.55
N GLY A 164 0.87 16.89 -6.51
CA GLY A 164 1.68 16.95 -7.72
C GLY A 164 1.53 15.72 -8.59
N VAL A 165 1.60 15.93 -9.89
CA VAL A 165 1.57 14.86 -10.89
C VAL A 165 2.72 13.87 -10.69
N GLY A 166 2.48 12.61 -11.02
CA GLY A 166 3.47 11.54 -10.84
C GLY A 166 3.62 11.05 -9.39
N GLY A 167 2.74 11.50 -8.46
CA GLY A 167 2.75 11.02 -7.07
C GLY A 167 3.85 11.62 -6.20
N VAL A 168 4.39 12.77 -6.61
CA VAL A 168 5.36 13.58 -5.86
C VAL A 168 4.72 14.91 -5.47
N PRO A 169 5.19 15.58 -4.39
CA PRO A 169 4.67 16.89 -4.04
C PRO A 169 4.89 17.91 -5.16
N ALA A 170 3.88 18.75 -5.41
CA ALA A 170 4.05 19.90 -6.26
C ALA A 170 5.05 20.90 -5.63
N VAL A 171 5.77 21.64 -6.45
CA VAL A 171 6.68 22.69 -5.96
C VAL A 171 5.87 23.69 -5.14
N GLY A 172 6.25 23.95 -3.90
CA GLY A 172 5.54 24.85 -2.97
C GLY A 172 4.35 24.20 -2.22
N GLU A 173 4.00 22.94 -2.45
CA GLU A 173 2.91 22.25 -1.75
C GLU A 173 3.13 22.22 -0.23
N GLY A 174 4.35 21.93 0.21
CA GLY A 174 4.72 21.92 1.63
C GLY A 174 4.62 23.30 2.31
N GLU A 175 4.98 24.36 1.59
CA GLU A 175 4.92 25.75 2.08
C GLU A 175 3.47 26.22 2.29
N HIS A 176 2.55 25.72 1.46
CA HIS A 176 1.13 26.11 1.50
C HIS A 176 0.22 25.06 2.20
N LYS A 177 0.81 24.13 2.96
CA LYS A 177 0.08 23.03 3.63
C LYS A 177 -1.11 23.51 4.49
N SER A 178 -1.05 24.68 5.09
CA SER A 178 -2.15 25.24 5.90
C SER A 178 -3.43 25.53 5.09
N ARG A 179 -3.27 25.76 3.78
CA ARG A 179 -4.37 26.00 2.81
C ARG A 179 -4.82 24.73 2.08
N ILE A 180 -4.21 23.59 2.37
CA ILE A 180 -4.51 22.30 1.75
C ILE A 180 -5.13 21.39 2.81
N PHE A 181 -6.32 20.86 2.54
CA PHE A 181 -6.97 19.86 3.39
C PHE A 181 -6.91 18.50 2.69
N TYR A 182 -6.16 17.55 3.26
CA TYR A 182 -6.13 16.19 2.76
C TYR A 182 -7.25 15.37 3.38
N GLY A 183 -8.12 14.80 2.54
CA GLY A 183 -9.30 14.05 2.98
C GLY A 183 -10.60 14.79 2.75
N ILE A 184 -11.65 14.50 3.53
CA ILE A 184 -13.00 15.03 3.36
C ILE A 184 -13.31 15.97 4.54
N PRO A 185 -13.26 17.30 4.36
CA PRO A 185 -13.55 18.25 5.43
C PRO A 185 -15.04 18.26 5.78
N HIS A 186 -15.35 18.61 7.03
CA HIS A 186 -16.75 18.81 7.49
C HIS A 186 -17.29 20.15 7.02
N ILE A 187 -17.65 20.24 5.74
CA ILE A 187 -18.04 21.49 5.06
C ILE A 187 -19.36 22.02 5.60
N SER A 188 -20.33 21.14 5.87
CA SER A 188 -21.62 21.51 6.47
C SER A 188 -21.53 21.84 7.98
N GLY A 189 -20.37 21.63 8.61
CA GLY A 189 -20.18 21.80 10.06
C GLY A 189 -18.93 22.61 10.43
N SER A 190 -17.96 21.98 11.11
CA SER A 190 -16.80 22.67 11.71
C SER A 190 -15.90 23.41 10.73
N HIS A 191 -15.87 23.01 9.45
CA HIS A 191 -15.07 23.67 8.43
C HIS A 191 -15.87 24.64 7.53
N LYS A 192 -17.16 24.90 7.85
CA LYS A 192 -18.05 25.73 7.06
C LYS A 192 -17.45 27.09 6.70
N MET A 193 -16.96 27.80 7.71
CA MET A 193 -16.40 29.15 7.54
C MET A 193 -15.06 29.18 6.83
N ARG A 194 -14.35 28.06 6.73
CA ARG A 194 -13.13 27.93 5.95
C ARG A 194 -13.39 28.06 4.46
N TYR A 195 -14.58 27.63 4.01
CA TYR A 195 -14.93 27.53 2.59
C TYR A 195 -16.03 28.52 2.15
N ALA A 196 -16.79 29.09 3.10
CA ALA A 196 -17.87 30.03 2.78
C ALA A 196 -17.35 31.31 2.12
N ASN A 197 -17.91 31.68 0.97
CA ASN A 197 -17.51 32.83 0.13
C ASN A 197 -16.02 32.79 -0.28
N LYS A 198 -15.52 31.57 -0.53
CA LYS A 198 -14.13 31.31 -0.95
C LYS A 198 -14.09 30.67 -2.33
N THR A 199 -12.98 30.86 -3.02
CA THR A 199 -12.63 30.07 -4.21
C THR A 199 -11.94 28.79 -3.74
N VAL A 200 -12.63 27.66 -3.88
CA VAL A 200 -12.20 26.35 -3.40
C VAL A 200 -11.89 25.44 -4.56
N MET A 201 -10.69 24.86 -4.54
CA MET A 201 -10.27 23.86 -5.53
C MET A 201 -10.32 22.46 -4.92
N VAL A 202 -11.06 21.54 -5.55
CA VAL A 202 -11.08 20.12 -5.19
C VAL A 202 -10.26 19.34 -6.21
N VAL A 203 -9.29 18.57 -5.73
CA VAL A 203 -8.37 17.79 -6.58
C VAL A 203 -8.63 16.30 -6.37
N GLY A 204 -9.01 15.60 -7.44
CA GLY A 204 -9.26 14.16 -7.43
C GLY A 204 -10.56 13.77 -8.12
N GLY A 205 -10.64 12.50 -8.59
CA GLY A 205 -11.79 11.95 -9.30
C GLY A 205 -12.56 10.86 -8.53
N GLY A 206 -12.17 10.58 -7.27
CA GLY A 206 -12.82 9.54 -6.46
C GLY A 206 -14.06 10.02 -5.71
N HIS A 207 -14.76 9.10 -5.02
CA HIS A 207 -15.98 9.40 -4.27
C HIS A 207 -15.77 10.46 -3.17
N SER A 208 -14.57 10.56 -2.60
CA SER A 208 -14.22 11.61 -1.63
C SER A 208 -14.31 13.00 -2.24
N ALA A 209 -13.79 13.18 -3.47
CA ALA A 209 -13.87 14.44 -4.20
C ALA A 209 -15.34 14.77 -4.56
N ILE A 210 -16.11 13.78 -4.99
CA ILE A 210 -17.52 13.94 -5.31
C ILE A 210 -18.31 14.39 -4.06
N ASN A 211 -18.09 13.75 -2.90
CA ASN A 211 -18.72 14.17 -1.65
C ASN A 211 -18.35 15.62 -1.29
N SER A 212 -17.06 16.00 -1.35
CA SER A 212 -16.62 17.37 -1.08
C SER A 212 -17.26 18.38 -2.02
N LEU A 213 -17.35 18.08 -3.32
CA LEU A 213 -17.99 18.96 -4.32
C LEU A 213 -19.49 19.13 -4.10
N LEU A 214 -20.19 18.05 -3.76
CA LEU A 214 -21.63 18.09 -3.47
C LEU A 214 -21.94 18.91 -2.21
N GLU A 215 -21.12 18.78 -1.16
CA GLU A 215 -21.24 19.59 0.05
C GLU A 215 -20.90 21.07 -0.21
N LEU A 216 -19.86 21.35 -0.99
CA LEU A 216 -19.52 22.72 -1.41
C LEU A 216 -20.63 23.33 -2.27
N ALA A 217 -21.27 22.55 -3.14
CA ALA A 217 -22.39 23.01 -3.94
C ALA A 217 -23.63 23.36 -3.08
N ALA A 218 -23.85 22.60 -1.99
CA ALA A 218 -24.86 22.94 -1.01
C ALA A 218 -24.47 24.22 -0.23
N LEU A 219 -23.22 24.34 0.19
CA LEU A 219 -22.71 25.55 0.85
C LEU A 219 -22.86 26.79 -0.02
N LYS A 220 -22.62 26.69 -1.34
CA LYS A 220 -22.78 27.80 -2.28
C LYS A 220 -24.20 28.36 -2.35
N GLN A 221 -25.23 27.55 -2.06
CA GLN A 221 -26.61 28.05 -2.01
C GLN A 221 -26.82 29.03 -0.86
N GLU A 222 -26.12 28.81 0.26
CA GLU A 222 -26.16 29.68 1.44
C GLU A 222 -25.14 30.83 1.34
N TYR A 223 -24.00 30.59 0.67
CA TYR A 223 -22.90 31.53 0.48
C TYR A 223 -22.60 31.68 -1.03
N PRO A 224 -23.36 32.53 -1.77
CA PRO A 224 -23.35 32.56 -3.24
C PRO A 224 -22.01 32.93 -3.87
N ASP A 225 -21.15 33.66 -3.17
CA ASP A 225 -19.83 34.07 -3.66
C ASP A 225 -18.81 32.91 -3.64
N THR A 226 -19.18 31.73 -3.12
CA THR A 226 -18.33 30.53 -3.14
C THR A 226 -18.13 30.06 -4.59
N GLN A 227 -16.88 29.94 -5.03
CA GLN A 227 -16.51 29.44 -6.34
C GLN A 227 -15.89 28.05 -6.23
N LEU A 228 -16.30 27.15 -7.13
CA LEU A 228 -15.89 25.75 -7.10
C LEU A 228 -15.05 25.43 -8.33
N HIS A 229 -13.82 24.96 -8.08
CA HIS A 229 -12.92 24.46 -9.09
C HIS A 229 -12.71 22.96 -8.87
N TRP A 230 -12.80 22.17 -9.91
CA TRP A 230 -12.59 20.73 -9.88
C TRP A 230 -11.43 20.35 -10.80
N VAL A 231 -10.41 19.70 -10.25
CA VAL A 231 -9.22 19.26 -10.97
C VAL A 231 -9.20 17.75 -11.10
N LEU A 232 -9.01 17.30 -12.33
CA LEU A 232 -8.89 15.89 -12.69
C LEU A 232 -7.64 15.66 -13.54
N ILE A 233 -6.94 14.56 -13.30
CA ILE A 233 -5.80 14.13 -14.12
C ILE A 233 -6.22 13.40 -15.39
N THR A 234 -7.48 12.96 -15.50
CA THR A 234 -8.04 12.24 -16.63
C THR A 234 -9.04 13.11 -17.38
N ASP A 235 -9.09 13.02 -18.70
CA ASP A 235 -10.10 13.62 -19.56
C ASP A 235 -11.44 12.84 -19.59
N ARG A 236 -11.49 11.68 -18.92
CA ARG A 236 -12.60 10.74 -18.93
C ARG A 236 -13.58 10.99 -17.76
N LEU A 237 -14.40 12.04 -17.88
CA LEU A 237 -15.46 12.34 -16.92
C LEU A 237 -16.48 11.20 -16.78
N ASP A 238 -16.75 10.48 -17.86
CA ASP A 238 -17.63 9.31 -17.87
C ASP A 238 -17.18 8.23 -16.87
N LYS A 239 -15.87 7.99 -16.75
CA LYS A 239 -15.30 7.06 -15.75
C LYS A 239 -15.47 7.58 -14.33
N VAL A 240 -15.37 8.89 -14.13
CA VAL A 240 -15.53 9.51 -12.81
C VAL A 240 -16.97 9.40 -12.29
N TYR A 241 -17.96 9.45 -13.19
CA TYR A 241 -19.36 9.28 -12.81
C TYR A 241 -19.73 7.84 -12.42
N GLY A 242 -18.89 6.85 -12.74
CA GLY A 242 -19.08 5.45 -12.37
C GLY A 242 -20.28 4.78 -13.03
N GLY A 243 -20.77 3.70 -12.41
CA GLY A 243 -21.84 2.85 -12.95
C GLY A 243 -23.25 3.45 -12.90
N LYS A 244 -23.48 4.51 -12.14
CA LYS A 244 -24.80 5.17 -11.96
C LYS A 244 -25.90 4.15 -11.60
N GLU A 245 -26.97 4.04 -12.40
CA GLU A 245 -28.09 3.10 -12.21
C GLU A 245 -27.65 1.62 -12.30
N ASN A 246 -26.53 1.33 -12.96
CA ASN A 246 -25.99 -0.02 -13.08
C ASN A 246 -25.05 -0.40 -11.92
N ASP A 247 -24.84 0.49 -10.97
CA ASP A 247 -24.02 0.21 -9.80
C ASP A 247 -24.84 -0.57 -8.76
N GLN A 248 -24.37 -1.77 -8.39
CA GLN A 248 -25.06 -2.60 -7.38
C GLN A 248 -25.07 -1.98 -5.97
N LEU A 249 -24.14 -1.05 -5.69
CA LEU A 249 -24.24 -0.19 -4.52
C LEU A 249 -25.00 1.08 -4.93
N GLU A 250 -26.30 1.06 -4.76
CA GLU A 250 -27.23 2.14 -5.18
C GLU A 250 -26.75 3.53 -4.71
N ALA A 251 -26.32 3.64 -3.47
CA ALA A 251 -25.81 4.90 -2.91
C ALA A 251 -24.53 5.39 -3.61
N ARG A 252 -23.67 4.47 -4.08
CA ARG A 252 -22.48 4.81 -4.87
C ARG A 252 -22.87 5.31 -6.26
N GLY A 253 -23.80 4.64 -6.92
CA GLY A 253 -24.34 5.06 -8.19
C GLY A 253 -25.02 6.43 -8.14
N ALA A 254 -25.76 6.70 -7.06
CA ALA A 254 -26.42 7.98 -6.83
C ALA A 254 -25.43 9.16 -6.69
N LEU A 255 -24.23 8.95 -6.13
CA LEU A 255 -23.18 9.97 -6.09
C LEU A 255 -22.74 10.36 -7.51
N GLY A 256 -22.54 9.38 -8.39
CA GLY A 256 -22.20 9.63 -9.79
C GLY A 256 -23.25 10.43 -10.57
N GLN A 257 -24.53 10.12 -10.35
CA GLN A 257 -25.63 10.88 -10.96
C GLN A 257 -25.69 12.34 -10.47
N ARG A 258 -25.53 12.55 -9.16
CA ARG A 258 -25.57 13.89 -8.55
C ARG A 258 -24.44 14.78 -9.05
N ILE A 259 -23.22 14.27 -9.14
CA ILE A 259 -22.08 15.06 -9.64
C ILE A 259 -22.22 15.36 -11.13
N GLU A 260 -22.73 14.42 -11.95
CA GLU A 260 -23.02 14.66 -13.36
C GLU A 260 -24.05 15.79 -13.54
N GLN A 261 -25.10 15.80 -12.72
CA GLN A 261 -26.11 16.88 -12.74
C GLN A 261 -25.49 18.23 -12.35
N LEU A 262 -24.57 18.25 -11.36
CA LEU A 262 -23.88 19.47 -10.94
C LEU A 262 -23.02 20.04 -12.08
N VAL A 263 -22.30 19.16 -12.79
CA VAL A 263 -21.51 19.52 -13.98
C VAL A 263 -22.39 20.08 -15.09
N LYS A 264 -23.51 19.41 -15.43
CA LYS A 264 -24.46 19.86 -16.47
C LYS A 264 -25.07 21.22 -16.18
N ARG A 265 -25.23 21.59 -14.91
CA ARG A 265 -25.74 22.92 -14.48
C ARG A 265 -24.69 24.03 -14.61
N GLY A 266 -23.43 23.72 -14.95
CA GLY A 266 -22.36 24.70 -15.06
C GLY A 266 -22.02 25.39 -13.73
N SER A 267 -22.26 24.71 -12.59
CA SER A 267 -22.10 25.31 -11.25
C SER A 267 -20.66 25.30 -10.75
N LEU A 268 -19.72 24.73 -11.50
CA LEU A 268 -18.31 24.59 -11.15
C LEU A 268 -17.41 24.70 -12.38
N TYR A 269 -16.15 25.13 -12.17
CA TYR A 269 -15.09 25.19 -13.18
C TYR A 269 -14.32 23.87 -13.18
N ILE A 270 -14.23 23.19 -14.33
CA ILE A 270 -13.54 21.92 -14.47
C ILE A 270 -12.20 22.15 -15.18
N HIS A 271 -11.12 21.64 -14.59
CA HIS A 271 -9.78 21.64 -15.17
C HIS A 271 -9.37 20.18 -15.44
N THR A 272 -9.35 19.77 -16.72
CA THR A 272 -9.13 18.37 -17.11
C THR A 272 -8.58 18.24 -18.54
N PRO A 273 -7.60 17.37 -18.81
CA PRO A 273 -6.71 16.73 -17.84
C PRO A 273 -5.71 17.78 -17.30
N PHE A 274 -5.68 18.03 -15.99
CA PHE A 274 -4.78 19.02 -15.41
C PHE A 274 -3.73 18.37 -14.51
N HIS A 275 -2.48 18.45 -14.91
CA HIS A 275 -1.33 17.89 -14.24
C HIS A 275 -0.65 18.96 -13.39
N ILE A 276 -1.02 19.04 -12.12
CA ILE A 276 -0.46 20.01 -11.18
C ILE A 276 1.04 19.74 -10.96
N ASP A 277 1.87 20.79 -11.02
CA ASP A 277 3.31 20.72 -10.74
C ASP A 277 3.80 21.76 -9.74
N SER A 278 3.04 22.84 -9.53
CA SER A 278 3.46 23.94 -8.66
C SER A 278 2.29 24.64 -7.98
N ILE A 279 2.54 25.14 -6.77
CA ILE A 279 1.65 25.94 -5.96
C ILE A 279 2.45 27.13 -5.46
N SER A 280 1.96 28.32 -5.73
CA SER A 280 2.53 29.58 -5.25
C SER A 280 1.45 30.48 -4.68
N SER A 281 1.82 31.57 -4.05
CA SER A 281 0.84 32.54 -3.54
C SER A 281 1.21 33.96 -3.97
N ALA A 282 0.17 34.74 -4.29
CA ALA A 282 0.27 36.16 -4.56
C ALA A 282 -0.98 36.85 -3.98
N ASN A 283 -0.81 37.98 -3.31
CA ASN A 283 -1.92 38.77 -2.71
C ASN A 283 -2.85 37.92 -1.83
N ASP A 284 -2.27 37.06 -1.00
CA ASP A 284 -2.98 36.14 -0.09
C ASP A 284 -3.91 35.12 -0.80
N LYS A 285 -3.70 34.88 -2.09
CA LYS A 285 -4.38 33.86 -2.88
C LYS A 285 -3.36 32.87 -3.44
N LEU A 286 -3.78 31.63 -3.61
CA LEU A 286 -2.98 30.60 -4.24
C LEU A 286 -3.09 30.69 -5.76
N SER A 287 -1.98 30.38 -6.43
CA SER A 287 -1.87 30.18 -7.87
C SER A 287 -1.38 28.77 -8.12
N ILE A 288 -2.18 27.96 -8.77
CA ILE A 288 -1.92 26.54 -9.04
C ILE A 288 -1.48 26.41 -10.48
N GLY A 289 -0.22 26.03 -10.66
CA GLY A 289 0.39 25.82 -11.97
C GLY A 289 0.42 24.35 -12.36
N GLY A 290 0.41 24.09 -13.66
CA GLY A 290 0.47 22.74 -14.20
C GLY A 290 0.32 22.74 -15.72
N GLU A 291 0.00 21.57 -16.27
CA GLU A 291 -0.17 21.39 -17.71
C GLU A 291 -1.53 20.81 -18.05
N ILE A 292 -2.13 21.33 -19.13
CA ILE A 292 -3.30 20.76 -19.80
C ILE A 292 -2.87 20.43 -21.22
N GLN A 293 -2.91 19.15 -21.62
CA GLN A 293 -2.52 18.70 -22.96
C GLN A 293 -1.15 19.23 -23.42
N GLY A 294 -0.17 19.21 -22.51
CA GLY A 294 1.21 19.67 -22.77
C GLY A 294 1.38 21.20 -22.85
N ARG A 295 0.35 21.97 -22.52
CA ARG A 295 0.43 23.43 -22.45
C ARG A 295 0.38 23.92 -21.02
N ARG A 296 1.24 24.87 -20.68
CA ARG A 296 1.24 25.51 -19.36
C ARG A 296 -0.12 26.15 -19.09
N HIS A 297 -0.65 25.87 -17.93
CA HIS A 297 -1.91 26.42 -17.42
C HIS A 297 -1.72 26.91 -15.98
N LEU A 298 -2.39 28.02 -15.64
CA LEU A 298 -2.34 28.61 -14.31
C LEU A 298 -3.78 28.91 -13.86
N VAL A 299 -4.12 28.47 -12.66
CA VAL A 299 -5.40 28.79 -12.00
C VAL A 299 -5.07 29.70 -10.82
N GLU A 300 -5.46 30.96 -10.93
CA GLU A 300 -5.16 31.99 -9.92
C GLU A 300 -6.38 32.28 -9.03
N GLY A 301 -6.13 32.90 -7.89
CA GLY A 301 -7.17 33.41 -6.99
C GLY A 301 -7.81 32.36 -6.11
N VAL A 302 -7.21 31.16 -5.96
CA VAL A 302 -7.71 30.08 -5.09
C VAL A 302 -7.44 30.40 -3.63
N ASP A 303 -8.44 30.24 -2.78
CA ASP A 303 -8.31 30.41 -1.32
C ASP A 303 -7.85 29.13 -0.63
N GLU A 304 -8.51 28.01 -0.95
CA GLU A 304 -8.37 26.74 -0.26
C GLU A 304 -8.34 25.58 -1.26
N ILE A 305 -7.58 24.55 -0.94
CA ILE A 305 -7.52 23.30 -1.72
C ILE A 305 -8.01 22.13 -0.85
N ILE A 306 -8.87 21.28 -1.41
CA ILE A 306 -9.25 20.00 -0.84
C ILE A 306 -8.58 18.91 -1.69
N ALA A 307 -7.63 18.19 -1.10
CA ALA A 307 -6.87 17.14 -1.75
C ALA A 307 -7.54 15.78 -1.50
N ASN A 308 -8.22 15.26 -2.50
CA ASN A 308 -8.81 13.92 -2.52
C ASN A 308 -8.04 13.00 -3.47
N THR A 309 -6.72 13.01 -3.35
CA THR A 309 -5.77 12.33 -4.23
C THR A 309 -5.55 10.86 -3.90
N GLY A 310 -6.30 10.34 -2.90
CA GLY A 310 -6.13 8.99 -2.37
C GLY A 310 -5.01 8.92 -1.33
N ALA A 311 -4.65 7.70 -0.95
CA ALA A 311 -3.62 7.45 0.04
C ALA A 311 -2.80 6.21 -0.36
N ARG A 312 -1.65 6.01 0.30
CA ARG A 312 -0.74 4.87 0.07
C ARG A 312 -0.30 4.25 1.40
N PRO A 313 0.20 3.01 1.39
CA PRO A 313 0.73 2.38 2.59
C PRO A 313 1.92 3.15 3.18
N ASP A 314 1.97 3.28 4.51
CA ASP A 314 3.22 3.56 5.20
C ASP A 314 3.93 2.24 5.50
N VAL A 315 5.10 2.04 4.89
CA VAL A 315 5.91 0.82 5.00
C VAL A 315 7.04 0.96 6.02
N SER A 316 7.14 2.09 6.70
CA SER A 316 8.23 2.40 7.63
C SER A 316 8.32 1.40 8.80
N LEU A 317 7.18 0.92 9.30
CA LEU A 317 7.10 -0.08 10.38
C LEU A 317 7.82 -1.39 10.05
N SER A 318 7.75 -1.81 8.79
CA SER A 318 8.26 -3.10 8.32
C SER A 318 9.68 -3.04 7.74
N ARG A 319 10.42 -1.95 7.98
CA ARG A 319 11.75 -1.75 7.40
C ARG A 319 12.72 -2.89 7.69
N GLU A 320 12.67 -3.47 8.91
CA GLU A 320 13.49 -4.61 9.33
C GLU A 320 12.78 -5.97 9.21
N VAL A 321 11.63 -6.00 8.51
CA VAL A 321 10.86 -7.20 8.19
C VAL A 321 10.97 -7.48 6.69
N ARG A 322 11.01 -8.75 6.30
CA ARG A 322 11.06 -9.14 4.89
C ARG A 322 9.67 -9.11 4.28
N VAL A 323 9.23 -7.92 3.86
CA VAL A 323 7.94 -7.66 3.24
C VAL A 323 8.13 -7.38 1.77
N ALA A 324 7.29 -7.99 0.94
CA ALA A 324 7.21 -7.73 -0.49
C ALA A 324 6.00 -6.85 -0.79
N TYR A 325 6.19 -5.85 -1.64
CA TYR A 325 5.14 -5.03 -2.20
C TYR A 325 5.27 -4.99 -3.71
N HIS A 326 4.14 -4.97 -4.43
CA HIS A 326 4.10 -4.79 -5.86
C HIS A 326 4.62 -3.39 -6.23
N GLU A 327 5.54 -3.30 -7.18
CA GLU A 327 6.31 -2.11 -7.50
C GLU A 327 5.46 -0.90 -7.93
N ALA A 328 4.33 -1.13 -8.62
CA ALA A 328 3.46 -0.07 -9.11
C ALA A 328 2.29 0.23 -8.14
N LEU A 329 1.66 -0.82 -7.61
CA LEU A 329 0.45 -0.68 -6.79
C LEU A 329 0.76 -0.56 -5.30
N GLU A 330 1.98 -0.85 -4.86
CA GLU A 330 2.38 -0.87 -3.44
C GLU A 330 1.47 -1.80 -2.59
N CYS A 331 0.84 -2.79 -3.22
CA CYS A 331 -0.02 -3.80 -2.60
C CYS A 331 0.76 -5.09 -2.29
N VAL A 332 0.11 -6.04 -1.62
CA VAL A 332 0.63 -7.40 -1.52
C VAL A 332 0.72 -8.00 -2.94
N PRO A 333 1.89 -8.55 -3.36
CA PRO A 333 2.11 -8.92 -4.76
C PRO A 333 1.10 -9.91 -5.33
N GLU A 334 0.76 -10.95 -4.58
CA GLU A 334 -0.12 -12.04 -5.04
C GLU A 334 -1.57 -11.60 -5.32
N ILE A 335 -1.98 -10.43 -4.84
CA ILE A 335 -3.31 -9.86 -5.14
C ILE A 335 -3.26 -8.77 -6.20
N SER A 336 -2.09 -8.38 -6.70
CA SER A 336 -1.93 -7.24 -7.61
C SER A 336 -2.77 -7.37 -8.87
N GLU A 337 -2.72 -8.53 -9.55
CA GLU A 337 -3.51 -8.80 -10.75
C GLU A 337 -5.02 -8.77 -10.50
N LEU A 338 -5.46 -9.09 -9.29
CA LEU A 338 -6.88 -9.09 -8.91
C LEU A 338 -7.46 -7.69 -8.72
N ILE A 339 -6.62 -6.72 -8.37
CA ILE A 339 -7.03 -5.39 -7.92
C ILE A 339 -6.52 -4.26 -8.82
N ASP A 340 -5.74 -4.57 -9.86
CA ASP A 340 -5.16 -3.55 -10.74
C ASP A 340 -6.28 -2.75 -11.45
N PRO A 341 -6.39 -1.44 -11.19
CA PRO A 341 -7.42 -0.60 -11.80
C PRO A 341 -7.22 -0.39 -13.30
N ASN A 342 -6.06 -0.77 -13.85
CA ASN A 342 -5.81 -0.74 -15.30
C ASN A 342 -6.38 -1.97 -16.01
N ILE A 343 -6.57 -3.08 -15.29
CA ILE A 343 -7.04 -4.37 -15.82
C ILE A 343 -8.50 -4.60 -15.43
N HIS A 344 -8.84 -4.31 -14.17
CA HIS A 344 -10.15 -4.63 -13.59
C HIS A 344 -10.95 -3.38 -13.23
N SER A 345 -12.26 -3.47 -13.36
CA SER A 345 -13.17 -2.50 -12.78
C SER A 345 -13.36 -2.75 -11.28
N CYS A 346 -13.70 -1.67 -10.54
CA CYS A 346 -14.01 -1.76 -9.12
C CYS A 346 -15.17 -2.74 -8.88
N GLY A 347 -14.90 -3.95 -8.40
CA GLY A 347 -15.96 -4.83 -7.95
C GLY A 347 -15.92 -6.29 -8.38
N THR A 348 -14.94 -6.67 -9.18
CA THR A 348 -14.76 -8.07 -9.61
C THR A 348 -13.68 -8.82 -8.85
N VAL A 349 -13.22 -8.26 -7.72
CA VAL A 349 -12.14 -8.86 -6.94
C VAL A 349 -12.65 -10.12 -6.24
N ARG A 350 -12.12 -11.29 -6.65
CA ARG A 350 -12.45 -12.54 -5.96
C ARG A 350 -11.96 -12.50 -4.52
N PRO A 351 -12.66 -13.19 -3.60
CA PRO A 351 -12.16 -13.37 -2.23
C PRO A 351 -10.75 -13.95 -2.21
N HIS A 352 -9.95 -13.48 -1.28
CA HIS A 352 -8.57 -13.93 -1.06
C HIS A 352 -8.27 -13.94 0.44
N GLY A 353 -7.38 -14.80 0.86
CA GLY A 353 -7.10 -15.07 2.26
C GLY A 353 -5.62 -15.20 2.55
N GLU A 354 -5.28 -16.02 3.52
CA GLU A 354 -3.92 -16.22 4.02
C GLU A 354 -2.93 -16.56 2.91
N ARG A 355 -3.32 -17.43 1.99
CA ARG A 355 -2.44 -17.89 0.91
C ARG A 355 -1.92 -16.75 0.04
N GLU A 356 -2.79 -15.85 -0.36
CA GLU A 356 -2.46 -14.69 -1.19
C GLU A 356 -1.80 -13.56 -0.38
N LEU A 357 -1.93 -13.57 0.95
CA LEU A 357 -1.38 -12.51 1.81
C LEU A 357 -0.06 -12.88 2.47
N ARG A 358 0.49 -14.05 2.16
CA ARG A 358 1.80 -14.47 2.67
C ARG A 358 2.88 -13.49 2.28
N GLN A 359 3.76 -13.23 3.24
CA GLN A 359 4.94 -12.42 3.04
C GLN A 359 6.20 -13.29 3.09
N PRO A 360 7.33 -12.87 2.51
CA PRO A 360 8.62 -13.53 2.68
C PRO A 360 9.00 -13.68 4.17
N GLU A 361 8.51 -12.78 5.05
CA GLU A 361 8.60 -12.94 6.49
C GLU A 361 7.46 -13.82 7.01
N LYS A 362 7.77 -15.03 7.43
CA LYS A 362 6.78 -15.95 7.98
C LYS A 362 6.03 -15.36 9.17
N ASN A 363 4.71 -15.51 9.19
CA ASN A 363 3.80 -15.01 10.21
C ASN A 363 3.76 -13.46 10.31
N TYR A 364 4.08 -12.77 9.22
CA TYR A 364 3.83 -11.34 9.06
C TYR A 364 2.80 -11.16 7.95
N TYR A 365 1.71 -10.46 8.24
CA TYR A 365 0.62 -10.25 7.29
C TYR A 365 0.26 -8.78 7.21
N VAL A 366 0.09 -8.27 6.00
CA VAL A 366 -0.48 -6.95 5.73
C VAL A 366 -1.93 -7.15 5.31
N VAL A 367 -2.86 -6.52 6.02
CA VAL A 367 -4.30 -6.75 5.84
C VAL A 367 -5.08 -5.44 5.69
N GLY A 368 -6.34 -5.58 5.32
CA GLY A 368 -7.24 -4.44 5.13
C GLY A 368 -6.84 -3.61 3.92
N VAL A 369 -7.24 -2.33 3.92
CA VAL A 369 -6.94 -1.41 2.81
C VAL A 369 -5.44 -1.28 2.54
N LYS A 370 -4.59 -1.49 3.54
CA LYS A 370 -3.13 -1.48 3.36
C LYS A 370 -2.64 -2.57 2.41
N SER A 371 -3.24 -3.77 2.46
CA SER A 371 -2.91 -4.87 1.55
C SER A 371 -3.20 -4.55 0.08
N TYR A 372 -4.13 -3.64 -0.17
CA TYR A 372 -4.51 -3.16 -1.51
C TYR A 372 -3.60 -2.05 -2.04
N GLY A 373 -2.70 -1.54 -1.21
CA GLY A 373 -1.76 -0.51 -1.64
C GLY A 373 -2.48 0.76 -2.11
N ARG A 374 -2.29 1.09 -3.37
CA ARG A 374 -2.89 2.26 -4.05
C ARG A 374 -4.17 1.93 -4.82
N ALA A 375 -4.60 0.67 -4.86
CA ALA A 375 -5.82 0.28 -5.55
C ALA A 375 -7.07 0.73 -4.78
N PRO A 376 -8.06 1.38 -5.44
CA PRO A 376 -9.20 2.01 -4.78
C PRO A 376 -10.37 1.07 -4.47
N THR A 377 -10.22 -0.24 -4.68
CA THR A 377 -11.34 -1.20 -4.78
C THR A 377 -11.64 -1.95 -3.47
N PHE A 378 -11.04 -1.55 -2.35
CA PHE A 378 -11.17 -2.24 -1.07
C PHE A 378 -12.56 -2.03 -0.44
N LEU A 379 -13.14 -3.13 0.08
CA LEU A 379 -14.31 -3.15 0.95
C LEU A 379 -13.96 -3.75 2.32
N MET A 380 -14.60 -3.28 3.41
CA MET A 380 -14.32 -3.76 4.77
C MET A 380 -14.54 -5.28 4.90
N ALA A 381 -15.60 -5.81 4.28
CA ALA A 381 -15.89 -7.24 4.26
C ALA A 381 -14.73 -8.09 3.70
N THR A 382 -14.02 -7.58 2.68
CA THR A 382 -12.82 -8.26 2.18
C THR A 382 -11.73 -8.36 3.25
N GLY A 383 -11.53 -7.27 4.02
CA GLY A 383 -10.58 -7.29 5.14
C GLY A 383 -10.96 -8.25 6.25
N TYR A 384 -12.25 -8.44 6.49
CA TYR A 384 -12.76 -9.41 7.47
C TYR A 384 -12.45 -10.84 7.03
N GLU A 385 -12.67 -11.16 5.75
CA GLU A 385 -12.32 -12.47 5.19
C GLU A 385 -10.80 -12.73 5.26
N GLN A 386 -9.98 -11.72 4.98
CA GLN A 386 -8.52 -11.82 5.11
C GLN A 386 -8.11 -12.29 6.51
N VAL A 387 -8.60 -11.60 7.55
CA VAL A 387 -8.23 -11.92 8.94
C VAL A 387 -8.86 -13.21 9.45
N ARG A 388 -10.06 -13.57 8.99
CA ARG A 388 -10.68 -14.88 9.26
C ARG A 388 -9.78 -16.02 8.77
N SER A 389 -9.34 -15.93 7.51
CA SER A 389 -8.49 -16.93 6.88
C SER A 389 -7.11 -17.02 7.57
N ILE A 390 -6.46 -15.87 7.84
CA ILE A 390 -5.15 -15.82 8.52
C ILE A 390 -5.22 -16.43 9.92
N THR A 391 -6.24 -16.09 10.71
CA THR A 391 -6.36 -16.60 12.07
C THR A 391 -6.66 -18.10 12.11
N ALA A 392 -7.37 -18.65 11.13
CA ALA A 392 -7.54 -20.09 10.95
C ALA A 392 -6.20 -20.78 10.64
N TYR A 393 -5.41 -20.22 9.75
CA TYR A 393 -4.07 -20.74 9.42
C TYR A 393 -3.14 -20.76 10.65
N LEU A 394 -3.15 -19.72 11.47
CA LEU A 394 -2.29 -19.60 12.65
C LEU A 394 -2.54 -20.70 13.71
N VAL A 395 -3.73 -21.31 13.73
CA VAL A 395 -4.02 -22.48 14.61
C VAL A 395 -3.82 -23.82 13.90
N GLY A 396 -3.45 -23.81 12.63
CA GLY A 396 -3.25 -25.02 11.82
C GLY A 396 -4.53 -25.55 11.20
N ASP A 397 -5.64 -24.82 11.24
CA ASP A 397 -6.89 -25.16 10.56
C ASP A 397 -6.83 -24.75 9.10
N LEU A 398 -6.12 -25.57 8.31
CA LEU A 398 -5.85 -25.27 6.89
C LEU A 398 -7.11 -25.33 6.04
N GLU A 399 -8.09 -26.15 6.43
CA GLU A 399 -9.37 -26.25 5.73
C GLU A 399 -10.19 -24.97 5.90
N ALA A 400 -10.36 -24.48 7.13
CA ALA A 400 -11.02 -23.21 7.37
C ALA A 400 -10.25 -22.02 6.77
N ALA A 401 -8.91 -22.05 6.76
CA ALA A 401 -8.11 -21.01 6.12
C ALA A 401 -8.35 -20.92 4.61
N ALA A 402 -8.50 -22.06 3.94
CA ALA A 402 -8.72 -22.13 2.49
C ALA A 402 -10.18 -21.89 2.08
N ARG A 403 -11.14 -22.11 2.98
CA ARG A 403 -12.58 -21.89 2.73
C ARG A 403 -12.85 -20.38 2.62
N VAL A 404 -13.66 -20.02 1.64
CA VAL A 404 -14.17 -18.65 1.46
C VAL A 404 -15.54 -18.55 2.12
N GLU A 405 -15.69 -17.59 3.04
CA GLU A 405 -16.95 -17.29 3.73
C GLU A 405 -17.50 -15.91 3.34
N LEU A 406 -16.78 -15.18 2.47
CA LEU A 406 -17.16 -13.85 2.03
C LEU A 406 -18.31 -13.89 1.03
N ASN A 407 -19.41 -13.25 1.42
CA ASN A 407 -20.54 -12.99 0.53
C ASN A 407 -20.57 -11.49 0.19
N LEU A 408 -19.96 -11.15 -0.95
CA LEU A 408 -20.00 -9.77 -1.47
C LEU A 408 -21.09 -9.65 -2.52
N PRO A 409 -21.74 -8.47 -2.62
CA PRO A 409 -22.49 -8.17 -3.82
C PRO A 409 -21.52 -8.21 -5.00
N GLU A 410 -21.96 -8.68 -6.15
CA GLU A 410 -21.23 -8.51 -7.39
C GLU A 410 -21.09 -7.01 -7.64
N THR A 411 -20.04 -6.41 -7.10
CA THR A 411 -19.91 -4.96 -7.08
C THR A 411 -19.43 -4.46 -8.43
N GLY A 412 -20.29 -3.76 -9.06
CA GLY A 412 -20.05 -2.55 -9.79
C GLY A 412 -19.31 -2.55 -11.08
N VAL A 413 -20.05 -2.22 -12.02
CA VAL A 413 -19.60 -1.72 -13.32
C VAL A 413 -19.06 -0.29 -13.13
N CYS A 414 -17.79 -0.12 -12.76
CA CYS A 414 -17.06 1.03 -13.27
C CYS A 414 -17.00 0.80 -14.78
N SER A 415 -17.54 1.69 -15.59
CA SER A 415 -17.63 1.55 -17.03
C SER A 415 -16.24 1.39 -17.67
N VAL A 416 -15.75 0.15 -17.70
CA VAL A 416 -14.72 -0.25 -18.63
C VAL A 416 -15.45 -0.49 -19.92
N ARG A 417 -15.14 0.28 -20.94
CA ARG A 417 -15.49 -0.04 -22.32
C ARG A 417 -15.06 -1.49 -22.49
N GLN A 418 -16.00 -2.43 -22.65
CA GLN A 418 -15.72 -3.68 -23.30
C GLN A 418 -15.07 -3.28 -24.62
N VAL A 419 -13.80 -3.56 -24.78
CA VAL A 419 -13.21 -3.64 -26.09
C VAL A 419 -14.05 -4.71 -26.76
N SER A 420 -14.94 -4.31 -27.63
CA SER A 420 -15.70 -5.22 -28.46
C SER A 420 -14.64 -6.00 -29.24
N THR A 421 -14.37 -7.20 -28.79
CA THR A 421 -13.71 -8.25 -29.58
C THR A 421 -14.73 -8.74 -30.60
N GLU A 422 -15.24 -7.83 -31.47
CA GLU A 422 -15.97 -8.21 -32.67
C GLU A 422 -15.08 -8.83 -33.73
N ALA A 423 -13.81 -9.12 -33.40
CA ALA A 423 -12.89 -9.81 -34.29
C ALA A 423 -12.46 -11.21 -33.83
N ALA A 424 -13.08 -11.77 -32.76
CA ALA A 424 -12.68 -13.09 -32.25
C ALA A 424 -13.83 -14.05 -31.92
N VAL A 425 -15.06 -13.82 -32.41
CA VAL A 425 -16.17 -14.78 -32.31
C VAL A 425 -16.79 -15.02 -33.67
N ALA A 426 -16.00 -15.60 -34.56
CA ALA A 426 -16.47 -16.20 -35.80
C ALA A 426 -15.82 -17.57 -36.01
N CYS A 427 -15.73 -18.40 -34.97
CA CYS A 427 -15.43 -19.83 -35.08
C CYS A 427 -15.86 -20.54 -33.80
N CYS A 428 -17.15 -20.83 -33.66
CA CYS A 428 -17.72 -21.97 -32.92
C CYS A 428 -19.20 -21.65 -32.56
N ASP A 429 -20.07 -21.71 -33.56
CA ASP A 429 -21.47 -22.11 -33.39
C ASP A 429 -22.05 -22.43 -34.76
N THR A 430 -21.82 -23.67 -35.21
CA THR A 430 -22.64 -24.28 -36.23
C THR A 430 -23.41 -25.43 -35.57
N PRO A 431 -24.74 -25.41 -35.63
CA PRO A 431 -25.53 -26.52 -35.10
C PRO A 431 -25.34 -27.75 -35.97
N ALA A 432 -25.19 -28.89 -35.35
CA ALA A 432 -25.06 -30.19 -35.96
C ALA A 432 -26.25 -30.49 -36.91
N PRO A 433 -26.00 -30.90 -38.17
CA PRO A 433 -27.06 -31.42 -39.00
C PRO A 433 -27.35 -32.91 -38.64
N ALA A 434 -28.64 -33.22 -38.72
CA ALA A 434 -29.22 -34.51 -38.45
C ALA A 434 -28.58 -35.64 -39.29
N LYS A 435 -28.42 -36.81 -38.69
CA LYS A 435 -27.94 -38.05 -39.29
C LYS A 435 -28.87 -38.48 -40.41
N ASN A 436 -28.27 -38.74 -41.59
CA ASN A 436 -28.85 -39.61 -42.62
C ASN A 436 -27.90 -40.82 -42.80
N PRO A 437 -28.40 -42.04 -42.83
CA PRO A 437 -27.58 -43.22 -42.94
C PRO A 437 -27.43 -43.59 -44.44
N ASP A 438 -26.18 -43.63 -44.96
CA ASP A 438 -25.75 -44.60 -45.96
C ASP A 438 -24.37 -44.23 -46.52
N SER A 439 -23.45 -45.22 -46.36
CA SER A 439 -22.26 -45.54 -47.18
C SER A 439 -20.97 -44.71 -46.93
N PRO A 440 -19.77 -45.29 -47.26
CA PRO A 440 -18.99 -46.26 -46.49
C PRO A 440 -17.62 -45.75 -46.07
N GLU A 441 -16.96 -46.49 -45.20
CA GLU A 441 -15.60 -46.31 -44.66
C GLU A 441 -14.53 -46.23 -45.75
N ILE A 442 -13.56 -45.29 -45.61
CA ILE A 442 -12.21 -45.41 -46.16
C ILE A 442 -11.23 -44.94 -45.09
N GLU A 443 -10.41 -45.90 -44.64
CA GLU A 443 -9.18 -45.67 -43.89
C GLU A 443 -8.17 -44.85 -44.70
N THR A 444 -7.37 -43.96 -44.10
CA THR A 444 -5.90 -43.95 -44.29
C THR A 444 -5.20 -42.86 -43.47
N ASN A 445 -4.27 -43.30 -42.61
CA ASN A 445 -2.87 -42.89 -42.42
C ASN A 445 -2.46 -41.45 -42.09
N SER A 446 -1.94 -41.34 -40.89
CA SER A 446 -0.65 -40.76 -40.46
C SER A 446 0.16 -39.96 -41.47
N CYS A 447 0.56 -38.72 -41.13
CA CYS A 447 1.91 -38.19 -41.33
C CYS A 447 2.18 -36.94 -40.46
N GLY A 448 3.37 -36.94 -39.89
CA GLY A 448 3.92 -35.93 -39.01
C GLY A 448 4.55 -34.68 -39.70
N PRO A 449 5.37 -33.89 -38.98
CA PRO A 449 5.54 -32.45 -39.23
C PRO A 449 6.65 -32.09 -40.21
N VAL A 450 6.43 -31.00 -40.98
CA VAL A 450 7.51 -30.35 -41.74
C VAL A 450 7.37 -28.83 -41.56
N GLY A 451 8.47 -28.22 -41.15
CA GLY A 451 8.63 -26.78 -41.07
C GLY A 451 8.85 -26.14 -42.44
N CYS A 452 8.58 -24.85 -42.51
CA CYS A 452 9.15 -23.97 -43.56
C CYS A 452 9.39 -22.57 -42.98
N SER A 453 10.64 -22.17 -43.06
CA SER A 453 11.18 -20.82 -43.04
C SER A 453 10.71 -20.01 -44.27
N ASP A 454 10.58 -18.70 -44.18
CA ASP A 454 11.43 -17.68 -44.79
C ASP A 454 10.78 -16.31 -44.96
N ASN A 455 11.54 -15.33 -44.48
CA ASN A 455 11.82 -14.00 -45.04
C ASN A 455 10.72 -13.11 -45.62
N ARG A 456 10.63 -11.90 -45.06
CA ARG A 456 10.87 -10.65 -45.82
C ARG A 456 11.05 -9.42 -44.89
N GLU A 457 12.24 -8.85 -45.03
CA GLU A 457 12.64 -7.51 -44.61
C GLU A 457 11.74 -6.42 -45.23
N ASN A 458 11.44 -5.39 -44.46
CA ASN A 458 11.15 -4.07 -45.03
C ASN A 458 11.73 -2.98 -44.10
N SER A 459 12.87 -2.48 -44.57
CA SER A 459 13.59 -1.32 -44.06
C SER A 459 12.84 -0.04 -44.41
N ILE A 460 12.59 0.81 -43.46
CA ILE A 460 12.22 2.22 -43.70
C ILE A 460 13.34 3.12 -43.19
N ASN A 461 14.03 3.76 -44.15
CA ASN A 461 15.02 4.80 -43.97
C ASN A 461 14.37 6.09 -43.48
N ILE A 462 14.87 6.65 -42.38
CA ILE A 462 14.65 8.08 -42.04
C ILE A 462 16.00 8.78 -42.01
N LYS A 463 16.16 9.73 -42.92
CA LYS A 463 17.30 10.64 -43.03
C LYS A 463 17.32 11.63 -41.89
N THR A 464 18.44 11.74 -41.21
CA THR A 464 18.79 12.84 -40.31
C THR A 464 19.51 13.93 -41.08
N GLU A 465 18.98 15.13 -41.11
CA GLU A 465 19.70 16.33 -41.50
C GLU A 465 20.32 16.99 -40.25
N LYS A 466 21.63 17.19 -40.33
CA LYS A 466 22.46 18.03 -39.43
C LYS A 466 22.38 19.47 -39.91
N THR A 467 22.07 20.36 -38.96
CA THR A 467 22.44 21.80 -39.12
C THR A 467 23.35 22.22 -37.97
N MET A 468 24.57 22.54 -38.34
CA MET A 468 25.59 23.19 -37.53
C MET A 468 25.27 24.68 -37.42
N ASN A 469 25.38 25.28 -36.21
CA ASN A 469 25.71 26.68 -36.08
C ASN A 469 26.69 26.89 -34.91
N THR A 470 27.84 27.28 -35.27
CA THR A 470 28.96 27.83 -34.50
C THR A 470 28.66 29.27 -34.03
N VAL A 471 28.95 29.56 -32.76
CA VAL A 471 29.35 30.92 -32.33
C VAL A 471 30.42 30.83 -31.24
N THR A 472 31.45 31.59 -31.44
CA THR A 472 32.75 31.74 -30.82
C THR A 472 32.74 32.40 -29.43
N SER A 473 33.66 31.92 -28.59
CA SER A 473 34.64 32.53 -27.66
C SER A 473 34.39 33.88 -26.98
N ASN A 474 34.67 34.00 -25.68
CA ASN A 474 35.85 34.62 -25.07
C ASN A 474 35.87 34.52 -23.53
N ASP A 475 36.99 34.04 -23.00
CA ASP A 475 37.92 34.57 -21.98
C ASP A 475 37.38 35.16 -20.66
N GLN A 476 37.82 34.75 -19.48
CA GLN A 476 39.12 34.88 -18.83
C GLN A 476 39.11 34.35 -17.38
N LYS A 477 40.16 33.60 -17.04
CA LYS A 477 41.06 33.63 -15.85
C LYS A 477 40.45 33.69 -14.45
N ALA A 478 40.90 33.02 -13.46
CA ALA A 478 42.11 32.37 -12.94
C ALA A 478 41.71 31.78 -11.57
N ALA A 479 42.28 30.87 -10.89
CA ALA A 479 43.57 30.36 -10.54
C ALA A 479 43.42 29.13 -9.66
N VAL A 480 44.15 28.07 -9.93
CA VAL A 480 45.20 27.38 -9.14
C VAL A 480 44.82 26.83 -7.74
N CYS A 481 44.83 25.51 -7.54
CA CYS A 481 45.96 24.72 -7.07
C CYS A 481 45.57 23.25 -6.76
N CYS A 482 46.53 22.33 -7.10
CA CYS A 482 46.81 20.96 -6.60
C CYS A 482 45.82 19.85 -6.97
N GLY A 483 46.01 18.96 -7.90
CA GLY A 483 47.16 18.10 -8.13
C GLY A 483 46.85 16.66 -7.62
N SER A 484 46.33 15.76 -8.48
CA SER A 484 46.59 14.35 -8.45
C SER A 484 46.12 13.70 -9.78
N ALA A 485 46.97 12.89 -10.36
CA ALA A 485 46.86 12.30 -11.68
C ALA A 485 45.66 11.37 -11.90
N PRO A 486 45.20 11.22 -13.17
CA PRO A 486 44.10 10.28 -13.47
C PRO A 486 44.61 8.87 -13.61
N VAL A 487 44.00 7.94 -12.89
CA VAL A 487 44.07 6.51 -13.16
C VAL A 487 43.13 6.20 -14.30
N GLN A 488 43.66 5.67 -15.38
CA GLN A 488 42.89 5.11 -16.48
C GLN A 488 42.13 3.87 -16.00
N VAL A 489 40.81 3.91 -16.01
CA VAL A 489 39.96 2.73 -15.89
C VAL A 489 39.64 2.25 -17.30
N GLN A 490 40.20 1.11 -17.65
CA GLN A 490 39.79 0.33 -18.79
C GLN A 490 38.37 -0.18 -18.58
N LYS A 491 37.50 0.04 -19.56
CA LYS A 491 36.18 -0.59 -19.62
C LYS A 491 36.40 -2.07 -19.92
N GLU A 492 36.18 -2.93 -18.92
CA GLU A 492 35.87 -4.34 -19.16
C GLU A 492 34.37 -4.50 -19.32
N GLU A 493 33.98 -5.18 -20.39
CA GLU A 493 32.63 -5.64 -20.69
C GLU A 493 32.21 -6.67 -19.63
N ALA A 494 31.00 -6.53 -19.10
CA ALA A 494 30.42 -7.46 -18.13
C ALA A 494 30.13 -8.81 -18.80
N PRO A 495 30.55 -9.94 -18.23
CA PRO A 495 30.15 -11.25 -18.69
C PRO A 495 28.70 -11.56 -18.28
N ALA A 496 28.06 -12.31 -19.17
CA ALA A 496 26.68 -12.78 -19.06
C ALA A 496 26.43 -13.58 -17.78
N THR A 497 25.22 -13.45 -17.25
CA THR A 497 24.65 -14.06 -16.06
C THR A 497 24.99 -15.55 -15.90
N ALA A 498 25.79 -15.88 -14.89
CA ALA A 498 25.93 -17.24 -14.41
C ALA A 498 24.69 -17.61 -13.57
N SER A 499 23.99 -18.66 -13.97
CA SER A 499 22.92 -19.25 -13.16
C SER A 499 23.49 -19.89 -11.91
N ALA A 500 22.97 -19.52 -10.75
CA ALA A 500 23.36 -20.05 -9.46
C ALA A 500 23.01 -21.54 -9.33
N CYS A 501 24.00 -22.40 -9.14
CA CYS A 501 23.80 -23.80 -8.76
C CYS A 501 23.60 -23.87 -7.24
N CYS A 502 22.40 -24.19 -6.76
CA CYS A 502 22.14 -24.53 -5.35
C CYS A 502 21.62 -25.97 -5.28
N GLY A 503 22.48 -26.92 -4.84
CA GLY A 503 22.05 -28.25 -4.42
C GLY A 503 21.85 -29.33 -5.49
N GLY A 504 22.54 -29.24 -6.65
CA GLY A 504 22.57 -30.27 -7.69
C GLY A 504 23.98 -30.79 -7.96
N GLN A 505 24.11 -31.82 -8.84
CA GLN A 505 25.44 -32.23 -9.32
C GLN A 505 26.14 -31.04 -9.99
N PRO A 506 27.50 -30.96 -9.88
CA PRO A 506 28.29 -29.89 -10.51
C PRO A 506 27.97 -29.76 -11.99
N ASP A 507 27.80 -28.53 -12.47
CA ASP A 507 27.58 -28.25 -13.87
C ASP A 507 28.85 -28.63 -14.66
N THR A 508 28.67 -29.15 -15.87
CA THR A 508 29.79 -29.50 -16.78
C THR A 508 30.49 -28.29 -17.40
N ASN A 509 29.99 -27.10 -17.15
CA ASN A 509 30.58 -25.85 -17.61
C ASN A 509 31.86 -25.53 -16.81
N GLU A 510 32.97 -25.27 -17.52
CA GLU A 510 34.28 -24.99 -16.91
C GLU A 510 34.30 -23.73 -16.00
N GLU A 511 33.34 -22.82 -16.16
CA GLU A 511 33.21 -21.60 -15.37
C GLU A 511 32.13 -21.70 -14.27
N ALA A 512 31.55 -22.88 -14.06
CA ALA A 512 30.52 -23.06 -13.01
C ALA A 512 31.11 -22.91 -11.62
N CYS A 513 30.44 -22.15 -10.75
CA CYS A 513 30.87 -21.85 -9.37
C CYS A 513 31.11 -23.12 -8.54
N CYS A 514 30.28 -24.15 -8.69
CA CYS A 514 30.43 -25.44 -8.01
C CYS A 514 31.68 -26.21 -8.44
N ARG A 515 32.08 -26.14 -9.68
CA ARG A 515 33.30 -26.78 -10.19
C ARG A 515 34.56 -26.05 -9.69
N LEU A 516 34.57 -24.73 -9.72
CA LEU A 516 35.67 -23.92 -9.19
C LEU A 516 35.81 -24.11 -7.67
N ASP A 517 34.71 -24.36 -6.95
CA ASP A 517 34.73 -24.68 -5.52
C ASP A 517 35.36 -26.04 -5.22
N GLU A 518 35.06 -27.07 -6.03
CA GLU A 518 35.68 -28.38 -5.93
C GLU A 518 37.16 -28.35 -6.27
N GLU A 519 37.57 -27.65 -7.33
CA GLU A 519 38.96 -27.45 -7.70
C GLU A 519 39.76 -26.72 -6.63
N ALA A 520 39.19 -25.64 -6.05
CA ALA A 520 39.83 -24.93 -4.92
C ALA A 520 40.01 -25.81 -3.68
N LYS A 521 39.04 -26.66 -3.35
CA LYS A 521 39.10 -27.61 -2.24
C LYS A 521 40.15 -28.72 -2.49
N ALA A 522 40.27 -29.20 -3.73
CA ALA A 522 41.28 -30.17 -4.13
C ALA A 522 42.72 -29.62 -3.99
N ASP A 523 42.88 -28.29 -4.19
CA ASP A 523 44.16 -27.59 -4.04
C ASP A 523 44.40 -27.08 -2.60
N GLY A 524 43.52 -27.43 -1.63
CA GLY A 524 43.65 -27.07 -0.21
C GLY A 524 43.28 -25.61 0.09
N LEU A 525 42.58 -24.93 -0.81
CA LEU A 525 42.07 -23.57 -0.62
C LEU A 525 40.62 -23.59 -0.08
N SER A 526 40.22 -22.51 0.57
CA SER A 526 38.85 -22.36 1.05
C SER A 526 37.92 -22.14 -0.16
N GLY A 527 37.06 -23.10 -0.45
CA GLY A 527 36.05 -22.94 -1.47
C GLY A 527 34.93 -21.95 -1.09
N CYS A 528 34.00 -21.65 -2.03
CA CYS A 528 32.91 -20.71 -1.81
C CYS A 528 31.80 -21.21 -0.88
N GLY A 529 31.86 -22.45 -0.40
CA GLY A 529 30.90 -23.06 0.51
C GLY A 529 29.69 -23.72 -0.15
N CYS A 530 29.72 -23.91 -1.46
CA CYS A 530 28.70 -24.67 -2.20
C CYS A 530 29.01 -26.17 -2.11
N GLY A 531 28.62 -26.84 -1.03
CA GLY A 531 28.85 -28.29 -0.83
C GLY A 531 27.54 -29.02 -0.56
N THR A 532 27.52 -30.33 -0.82
CA THR A 532 26.38 -31.21 -0.50
C THR A 532 26.31 -31.46 1.02
N ASP A 533 25.10 -31.80 1.52
CA ASP A 533 24.79 -32.01 2.95
C ASP A 533 25.72 -33.00 3.72
N GLU A 534 26.59 -33.76 3.07
CA GLU A 534 27.53 -34.65 3.69
C GLU A 534 28.77 -33.93 4.23
N ASP A 535 29.18 -32.81 3.67
CA ASP A 535 30.34 -32.02 4.12
C ASP A 535 30.08 -31.24 5.40
N ILE A 536 28.81 -30.97 5.73
CA ILE A 536 28.43 -30.21 6.94
C ILE A 536 28.53 -31.04 8.22
N ARG A 537 28.47 -32.38 8.14
CA ARG A 537 28.55 -33.27 9.35
C ARG A 537 29.94 -33.51 9.89
N HIS A 538 30.98 -33.23 9.13
CA HIS A 538 32.38 -33.46 9.56
C HIS A 538 33.03 -32.24 10.24
N GLN A 539 32.44 -31.08 10.26
CA GLN A 539 33.00 -29.87 10.89
C GLN A 539 32.55 -29.63 12.35
N GLN A 540 31.80 -30.54 12.98
CA GLN A 540 31.32 -30.37 14.37
C GLN A 540 32.08 -31.17 15.43
N ALA A 541 33.29 -31.62 15.19
CA ALA A 541 34.06 -32.36 16.20
C ALA A 541 35.55 -31.96 16.24
N ALA A 542 35.89 -30.86 16.92
CA ALA A 542 37.18 -30.68 17.56
C ALA A 542 37.13 -29.59 18.65
N PRO A 543 37.77 -29.81 19.81
CA PRO A 543 37.51 -29.03 21.02
C PRO A 543 38.34 -27.74 21.10
N VAL A 544 37.76 -26.77 21.79
CA VAL A 544 38.41 -25.52 22.20
C VAL A 544 39.56 -25.79 23.18
N ALA A 545 40.77 -25.38 22.84
CA ALA A 545 41.85 -25.18 23.77
C ALA A 545 42.32 -23.73 23.72
N ALA A 546 42.41 -23.17 24.93
CA ALA A 546 42.81 -21.81 25.25
C ALA A 546 44.22 -21.47 24.79
N LEU A 547 44.44 -20.22 24.38
CA LEU A 547 45.70 -19.53 24.66
C LEU A 547 45.44 -18.03 24.81
N ALA A 548 45.89 -17.54 25.96
CA ALA A 548 45.88 -16.17 26.43
C ALA A 548 47.11 -15.39 25.90
N GLU A 549 46.95 -14.04 26.01
CA GLU A 549 48.03 -13.05 26.18
C GLU A 549 48.94 -12.64 25.02
N ALA A 550 48.87 -11.38 24.69
CA ALA A 550 49.92 -10.34 24.74
C ALA A 550 49.39 -9.05 24.09
N SER A 551 49.11 -8.05 24.89
CA SER A 551 49.88 -6.85 25.30
C SER A 551 50.31 -5.95 24.12
N ALA A 552 49.91 -4.77 24.14
CA ALA A 552 50.46 -3.50 24.60
C ALA A 552 50.36 -2.35 23.61
N ALA A 553 49.79 -1.33 24.11
CA ALA A 553 50.28 0.06 24.19
C ALA A 553 50.24 0.95 22.90
N CYS A 554 49.53 2.07 22.94
CA CYS A 554 50.09 3.39 23.30
C CYS A 554 49.01 4.48 23.20
N CYS A 555 48.89 5.21 24.29
CA CYS A 555 48.82 6.65 24.54
C CYS A 555 47.55 7.37 24.07
N GLY A 556 46.88 8.18 24.88
CA GLY A 556 47.13 8.83 26.13
C GLY A 556 45.93 9.74 26.44
N THR A 557 45.51 9.71 27.67
CA THR A 557 44.58 10.64 28.30
C THR A 557 45.29 11.97 28.65
N PRO A 558 44.54 13.09 28.89
CA PRO A 558 44.24 13.40 30.28
C PRO A 558 42.84 13.93 30.57
N ALA A 559 42.31 13.55 31.72
CA ALA A 559 41.34 14.27 32.52
C ALA A 559 42.10 15.05 33.62
N PRO A 560 41.46 15.78 34.58
CA PRO A 560 40.14 16.41 34.68
C PRO A 560 40.25 17.85 35.23
N ALA A 561 39.11 18.56 35.27
CA ALA A 561 38.95 19.69 36.20
C ALA A 561 37.52 19.80 36.68
N THR A 562 37.39 19.59 37.96
CA THR A 562 36.25 19.90 38.84
C THR A 562 36.07 21.41 39.02
N THR A 563 34.80 21.91 39.06
CA THR A 563 34.36 22.89 40.09
C THR A 563 32.83 22.98 40.15
N LYS A 564 32.31 22.64 41.32
CA LYS A 564 31.33 23.25 42.24
C LYS A 564 30.05 23.89 41.73
N ARG A 565 28.96 23.30 42.23
CA ARG A 565 27.69 23.80 42.74
C ARG A 565 27.51 25.33 42.90
N GLU A 566 26.33 25.80 42.49
CA GLU A 566 25.46 26.62 43.32
C GLU A 566 24.00 26.49 42.87
N ALA A 567 23.14 26.32 43.88
CA ALA A 567 21.68 26.27 43.78
C ALA A 567 21.15 27.70 43.91
N VAL A 568 20.09 28.03 43.16
CA VAL A 568 19.17 29.11 43.54
C VAL A 568 17.74 28.70 43.19
N GLU A 569 16.89 28.98 44.14
CA GLU A 569 15.50 28.65 44.35
C GLU A 569 14.51 29.19 43.33
N ALA A 570 13.34 28.58 43.40
CA ALA A 570 12.06 28.89 42.79
C ALA A 570 11.56 30.33 42.95
N VAL A 571 10.82 30.81 41.94
CA VAL A 571 9.62 31.64 42.17
C VAL A 571 8.59 31.30 41.11
N ALA A 572 7.41 30.92 41.59
CA ALA A 572 6.17 30.83 40.84
C ALA A 572 5.60 32.22 40.56
N SER A 573 4.95 32.39 39.40
CA SER A 573 3.81 33.32 39.24
C SER A 573 3.18 33.07 37.87
N SER A 574 2.06 32.45 37.78
CA SER A 574 0.67 32.82 37.58
C SER A 574 0.44 34.06 36.70
N CYS A 575 -0.38 33.82 35.68
CA CYS A 575 -1.48 34.61 35.15
C CYS A 575 -1.49 34.87 33.64
N CYS A 576 -2.65 34.56 33.17
CA CYS A 576 -3.44 34.81 31.96
C CYS A 576 -3.26 33.84 30.81
#